data_1ea94684bcd32402ef576263fe4feb5d
#
_entry.id   1ea94684bcd32402ef576263fe4feb5d
#
_cell.length_a   1.000
_cell.length_b   1.000
_cell.length_c   1.000
_cell.angle_alpha   90.00
_cell.angle_beta   90.00
_cell.angle_gamma   90.00
#
_symmetry.space_group_name_H-M   'P 1'
#
loop_
_entity.id
_entity.type
_entity.pdbx_description
1 polymer ?
#
loop_
_entity_poly.entity_id
_entity_poly.type
_entity_poly.pdbx_seq_one_letter_code
_entity_poly.pdbx_strand_id
1 'polypeptide(L)'
;MREPDVLKAVSGIRRVELRRWIERGWVLPERRDGDYWFREIDVARVQLVVQIRRDMAVAEDGVPTVLSLLDQVYGLRNELRRVGQAIEAQPTEVRKAITEHVRRNS
;
A
#
# COMPACT_ATOMS: atom_id res chain seq x y z
N MET A 1 -4.08 15.03 0.45
CA MET A 1 -3.12 15.84 1.24
C MET A 1 -2.07 16.46 0.36
N ARG A 2 -1.68 17.67 0.67
CA ARG A 2 -0.51 18.32 0.06
C ARG A 2 0.75 17.99 0.85
N GLU A 3 1.91 18.34 0.28
CA GLU A 3 3.22 18.06 0.90
C GLU A 3 3.33 18.54 2.35
N PRO A 4 2.96 19.80 2.70
CA PRO A 4 3.03 20.24 4.09
C PRO A 4 2.19 19.41 5.06
N ASP A 5 1.04 18.93 4.60
CA ASP A 5 0.15 18.09 5.42
C ASP A 5 0.78 16.74 5.71
N VAL A 6 1.44 16.16 4.72
CA VAL A 6 2.15 14.87 4.87
C VAL A 6 3.30 15.02 5.86
N LEU A 7 4.05 16.11 5.77
CA LEU A 7 5.16 16.37 6.68
C LEU A 7 4.70 16.56 8.13
N LYS A 8 3.48 17.03 8.34
CA LYS A 8 2.88 17.12 9.67
C LYS A 8 2.34 15.78 10.15
N ALA A 9 1.73 15.02 9.24
CA ALA A 9 1.08 13.75 9.59
C ALA A 9 2.07 12.63 9.86
N VAL A 10 3.24 12.65 9.20
CA VAL A 10 4.25 11.60 9.32
C VAL A 10 5.43 12.14 10.12
N SER A 11 5.62 11.60 11.33
CA SER A 11 6.71 12.02 12.21
C SER A 11 8.07 11.63 11.64
N GLY A 12 9.03 12.54 11.79
CA GLY A 12 10.43 12.22 11.57
C GLY A 12 10.86 12.19 10.12
N ILE A 13 10.10 12.78 9.23
CA ILE A 13 10.47 12.94 7.83
C ILE A 13 10.71 14.42 7.53
N ARG A 14 11.74 14.71 6.75
CA ARG A 14 12.03 16.04 6.26
C ARG A 14 11.62 16.17 4.79
N ARG A 15 11.34 17.40 4.34
CA ARG A 15 10.95 17.67 2.95
C ARG A 15 11.97 17.12 1.95
N VAL A 16 13.25 17.29 2.24
CA VAL A 16 14.35 16.81 1.37
C VAL A 16 14.26 15.28 1.19
N GLU A 17 13.98 14.56 2.28
CA GLU A 17 13.84 13.10 2.23
C GLU A 17 12.62 12.69 1.43
N LEU A 18 11.47 13.34 1.67
CA LEU A 18 10.23 13.05 0.95
C LEU A 18 10.41 13.26 -0.55
N ARG A 19 11.05 14.36 -0.96
CA ARG A 19 11.30 14.63 -2.37
C ARG A 19 12.25 13.63 -3.00
N ARG A 20 13.26 13.19 -2.26
CA ARG A 20 14.17 12.14 -2.72
C ARG A 20 13.40 10.84 -2.98
N TRP A 21 12.50 10.48 -2.11
CA TRP A 21 11.70 9.26 -2.25
C TRP A 21 10.74 9.36 -3.44
N ILE A 22 10.20 10.53 -3.70
CA ILE A 22 9.39 10.78 -4.90
C ILE A 22 10.25 10.62 -6.16
N GLU A 23 11.44 11.19 -6.19
CA GLU A 23 12.36 11.08 -7.31
C GLU A 23 12.77 9.63 -7.58
N ARG A 24 12.91 8.83 -6.53
CA ARG A 24 13.26 7.41 -6.65
C ARG A 24 12.06 6.51 -7.00
N GLY A 25 10.87 7.08 -7.08
CA GLY A 25 9.66 6.31 -7.37
C GLY A 25 9.14 5.48 -6.21
N TRP A 26 9.63 5.72 -5.00
CA TRP A 26 9.14 5.02 -3.80
C TRP A 26 7.76 5.51 -3.38
N VAL A 27 7.48 6.77 -3.65
CA VAL A 27 6.19 7.42 -3.42
C VAL A 27 5.76 8.07 -4.73
N LEU A 28 4.52 7.87 -5.12
CA LEU A 28 4.01 8.28 -6.43
C LEU A 28 2.81 9.21 -6.29
N PRO A 29 2.98 10.43 -5.73
CA PRO A 29 1.89 11.38 -5.61
C PRO A 29 1.47 11.91 -6.99
N GLU A 30 0.25 12.39 -7.08
CA GLU A 30 -0.22 13.06 -8.28
C GLU A 30 0.34 14.49 -8.32
N ARG A 31 0.63 14.98 -9.52
CA ARG A 31 0.97 16.39 -9.72
C ARG A 31 -0.24 17.11 -10.26
N ARG A 32 -0.62 18.19 -9.57
CA ARG A 32 -1.71 19.08 -9.98
C ARG A 32 -1.25 20.52 -9.80
N ASP A 33 -1.29 21.30 -10.87
CA ASP A 33 -0.92 22.72 -10.84
C ASP A 33 0.45 22.99 -10.22
N GLY A 34 1.40 22.10 -10.46
CA GLY A 34 2.75 22.23 -9.95
C GLY A 34 2.96 21.72 -8.52
N ASP A 35 1.90 21.34 -7.84
CA ASP A 35 1.95 20.79 -6.48
C ASP A 35 1.79 19.28 -6.45
N TYR A 36 2.35 18.64 -5.41
CA TYR A 36 2.14 17.23 -5.15
C TYR A 36 0.88 17.04 -4.31
N TRP A 37 0.04 16.09 -4.76
CA TRP A 37 -1.17 15.67 -4.05
C TRP A 37 -1.02 14.21 -3.66
N PHE A 38 -1.08 13.94 -2.35
CA PHE A 38 -0.89 12.60 -1.78
C PHE A 38 -2.23 11.97 -1.47
N ARG A 39 -2.45 10.79 -2.04
CA ARG A 39 -3.61 9.92 -1.74
C ARG A 39 -3.29 9.14 -0.47
N GLU A 40 -4.30 8.47 0.07
CA GLU A 40 -4.09 7.59 1.24
C GLU A 40 -2.97 6.57 1.01
N ILE A 41 -2.93 5.97 -0.17
CA ILE A 41 -1.89 4.99 -0.51
C ILE A 41 -0.49 5.64 -0.51
N ASP A 42 -0.39 6.86 -0.98
CA ASP A 42 0.89 7.58 -1.00
C ASP A 42 1.38 7.86 0.42
N VAL A 43 0.48 8.30 1.30
CA VAL A 43 0.80 8.55 2.71
C VAL A 43 1.21 7.24 3.40
N ALA A 44 0.49 6.16 3.14
CA ALA A 44 0.82 4.84 3.67
C ALA A 44 2.22 4.38 3.23
N ARG A 45 2.58 4.63 1.98
CA ARG A 45 3.93 4.31 1.48
C ARG A 45 4.99 5.15 2.18
N VAL A 46 4.74 6.44 2.41
CA VAL A 46 5.67 7.29 3.17
C VAL A 46 5.89 6.74 4.58
N GLN A 47 4.80 6.42 5.27
CA GLN A 47 4.87 5.85 6.62
C GLN A 47 5.65 4.54 6.64
N LEU A 48 5.42 3.69 5.64
CA LEU A 48 6.12 2.41 5.52
C LEU A 48 7.61 2.62 5.30
N VAL A 49 8.01 3.53 4.41
CA VAL A 49 9.43 3.81 4.16
C VAL A 49 10.11 4.30 5.44
N VAL A 50 9.46 5.19 6.19
CA VAL A 50 9.97 5.64 7.50
C VAL A 50 10.18 4.45 8.42
N GLN A 51 9.19 3.57 8.51
CA GLN A 51 9.20 2.43 9.41
C GLN A 51 10.30 1.44 9.04
N ILE A 52 10.42 1.05 7.78
CA ILE A 52 11.44 0.08 7.36
C ILE A 52 12.85 0.65 7.47
N ARG A 53 13.03 1.96 7.28
CA ARG A 53 14.32 2.62 7.42
C ARG A 53 14.75 2.75 8.87
N ARG A 54 13.83 3.04 9.78
CA ARG A 54 14.13 3.26 11.19
C ARG A 54 14.05 2.00 12.02
N ASP A 55 12.92 1.32 11.96
CA ASP A 55 12.63 0.23 12.89
C ASP A 55 13.24 -1.08 12.41
N MET A 56 13.34 -1.27 11.10
CA MET A 56 13.85 -2.50 10.51
C MET A 56 15.26 -2.33 9.95
N ALA A 57 15.82 -1.13 9.99
CA ALA A 57 17.15 -0.79 9.51
C ALA A 57 17.46 -1.31 8.10
N VAL A 58 16.45 -1.31 7.23
CA VAL A 58 16.61 -1.71 5.82
C VAL A 58 17.42 -0.65 5.09
N ALA A 59 18.49 -1.06 4.41
CA ALA A 59 19.32 -0.17 3.62
C ALA A 59 18.55 0.39 2.43
N GLU A 60 18.99 1.55 1.92
CA GLU A 60 18.29 2.23 0.82
C GLU A 60 18.07 1.35 -0.41
N ASP A 61 19.04 0.52 -0.76
CA ASP A 61 18.94 -0.38 -1.92
C ASP A 61 17.93 -1.53 -1.70
N GLY A 62 17.58 -1.82 -0.47
CA GLY A 62 16.55 -2.82 -0.14
C GLY A 62 15.12 -2.29 -0.15
N VAL A 63 14.93 -0.98 -0.11
CA VAL A 63 13.60 -0.36 -0.04
C VAL A 63 12.73 -0.70 -1.26
N PRO A 64 13.23 -0.65 -2.52
CA PRO A 64 12.41 -1.03 -3.66
C PRO A 64 11.88 -2.45 -3.60
N THR A 65 12.67 -3.39 -3.08
CA THR A 65 12.24 -4.79 -2.92
C THR A 65 11.09 -4.90 -1.93
N VAL A 66 11.19 -4.24 -0.78
CA VAL A 66 10.12 -4.23 0.22
C VAL A 66 8.84 -3.60 -0.34
N LEU A 67 8.96 -2.48 -1.05
CA LEU A 67 7.81 -1.83 -1.67
C LEU A 67 7.16 -2.69 -2.74
N SER A 68 7.95 -3.41 -3.53
CA SER A 68 7.44 -4.35 -4.53
C SER A 68 6.63 -5.47 -3.87
N LEU A 69 7.13 -6.03 -2.78
CA LEU A 69 6.42 -7.05 -2.02
C LEU A 69 5.12 -6.52 -1.43
N LEU A 70 5.14 -5.28 -0.95
CA LEU A 70 3.92 -4.62 -0.45
C LEU A 70 2.88 -4.49 -1.55
N ASP A 71 3.29 -4.05 -2.75
CA ASP A 71 2.40 -3.91 -3.89
C ASP A 71 1.77 -5.26 -4.26
N GLN A 72 2.54 -6.35 -4.19
CA GLN A 72 2.02 -7.70 -4.41
C GLN A 72 0.98 -8.09 -3.36
N VAL A 73 1.23 -7.78 -2.10
CA VAL A 73 0.27 -8.05 -1.02
C VAL A 73 -1.03 -7.28 -1.24
N TYR A 74 -0.95 -6.00 -1.60
CA TYR A 74 -2.15 -5.20 -1.90
C TYR A 74 -2.90 -5.74 -3.11
N GLY A 75 -2.18 -6.12 -4.16
CA GLY A 75 -2.77 -6.72 -5.35
C GLY A 75 -3.53 -8.00 -5.02
N LEU A 76 -2.91 -8.88 -4.26
CA LEU A 76 -3.53 -10.14 -3.83
C LEU A 76 -4.76 -9.90 -2.95
N ARG A 77 -4.70 -8.94 -2.03
CA ARG A 77 -5.85 -8.58 -1.21
C ARG A 77 -7.02 -8.06 -2.05
N ASN A 78 -6.73 -7.26 -3.07
CA ASN A 78 -7.76 -6.75 -3.98
C ASN A 78 -8.39 -7.88 -4.80
N GLU A 79 -7.58 -8.84 -5.25
CA GLU A 79 -8.09 -10.03 -5.94
C GLU A 79 -8.97 -10.87 -5.04
N LEU A 80 -8.55 -11.10 -3.80
CA LEU A 80 -9.36 -11.83 -2.82
C LEU A 80 -10.69 -11.13 -2.55
N ARG A 81 -10.68 -9.81 -2.48
CA ARG A 81 -11.90 -9.03 -2.30
C ARG A 81 -12.85 -9.22 -3.48
N ARG A 82 -12.34 -9.17 -4.71
CA ARG A 82 -13.15 -9.38 -5.92
C ARG A 82 -13.71 -10.79 -5.98
N VAL A 83 -12.90 -11.79 -5.66
CA VAL A 83 -13.35 -13.19 -5.59
C VAL A 83 -14.41 -13.34 -4.50
N GLY A 84 -14.20 -12.76 -3.33
CA GLY A 84 -15.18 -12.76 -2.24
C GLY A 84 -16.49 -12.14 -2.65
N GLN A 85 -16.48 -11.01 -3.35
CA GLN A 85 -17.68 -10.34 -3.85
C GLN A 85 -18.40 -11.22 -4.88
N ALA A 86 -17.64 -11.88 -5.76
CA ALA A 86 -18.22 -12.79 -6.74
C ALA A 86 -18.93 -13.97 -6.06
N ILE A 87 -18.34 -14.51 -4.98
CA ILE A 87 -18.96 -15.58 -4.19
C ILE A 87 -20.22 -15.08 -3.49
N GLU A 88 -20.16 -13.87 -2.88
CA GLU A 88 -21.31 -13.25 -2.21
C GLU A 88 -22.49 -13.03 -3.17
N ALA A 89 -22.22 -12.82 -4.44
CA ALA A 89 -23.25 -12.64 -5.46
C ALA A 89 -23.92 -13.95 -5.87
N GLN A 90 -23.40 -15.10 -5.44
CA GLN A 90 -23.97 -16.39 -5.79
C GLN A 90 -25.14 -16.77 -4.86
N PRO A 91 -26.05 -17.67 -5.30
CA PRO A 91 -27.11 -18.19 -4.43
C PRO A 91 -26.53 -18.85 -3.18
N THR A 92 -27.32 -18.84 -2.11
CA THR A 92 -26.90 -19.37 -0.80
C THR A 92 -26.35 -20.79 -0.87
N GLU A 93 -26.97 -21.65 -1.66
CA GLU A 93 -26.53 -23.06 -1.79
C GLU A 93 -25.15 -23.17 -2.43
N VAL A 94 -24.88 -22.32 -3.43
CA VAL A 94 -23.57 -22.29 -4.09
C VAL A 94 -22.52 -21.76 -3.14
N ARG A 95 -22.84 -20.70 -2.39
CA ARG A 95 -21.91 -20.16 -1.39
C ARG A 95 -21.55 -21.17 -0.31
N LYS A 96 -22.54 -21.90 0.19
CA LYS A 96 -22.32 -22.95 1.18
C LYS A 96 -21.41 -24.06 0.64
N ALA A 97 -21.65 -24.50 -0.61
CA ALA A 97 -20.83 -25.52 -1.24
C ALA A 97 -19.36 -25.06 -1.36
N ILE A 98 -19.14 -23.80 -1.78
CA ILE A 98 -17.79 -23.24 -1.90
C ILE A 98 -17.12 -23.18 -0.52
N THR A 99 -17.81 -22.63 0.47
CA THR A 99 -17.28 -22.48 1.84
C THR A 99 -16.90 -23.84 2.43
N GLU A 100 -17.72 -24.82 2.24
CA GLU A 100 -17.46 -26.17 2.75
C GLU A 100 -16.27 -26.82 2.05
N HIS A 101 -16.15 -26.64 0.73
CA HIS A 101 -15.02 -27.15 -0.04
C HIS A 101 -13.70 -26.51 0.44
N VAL A 102 -13.68 -25.19 0.63
CA VAL A 102 -12.51 -24.48 1.15
C VAL A 102 -12.14 -24.97 2.54
N ARG A 103 -13.13 -25.18 3.40
CA ARG A 103 -12.90 -25.68 4.77
C ARG A 103 -12.27 -27.05 4.78
N ARG A 104 -12.71 -27.97 3.88
CA ARG A 104 -12.14 -29.32 3.79
C ARG A 104 -10.71 -29.34 3.31
N ASN A 105 -10.32 -28.35 2.50
CA ASN A 105 -8.99 -28.30 1.89
C ASN A 105 -8.02 -27.34 2.61
N SER A 106 -8.41 -26.84 3.77
CA SER A 106 -7.55 -25.97 4.57
C SER A 106 -6.81 -26.70 5.67
#